data_88dcf279219b355e52caf660d3a44e8e
#
_entry.id   88dcf279219b355e52caf660d3a44e8e
#
_cell.length_a   1.000
_cell.length_b   1.000
_cell.length_c   1.000
_cell.angle_alpha   90.00
_cell.angle_beta   90.00
_cell.angle_gamma   90.00
#
_symmetry.space_group_name_H-M   'P 1'
#
loop_
_entity.id
_entity.type
_entity.pdbx_description
1 polymer ?
#
loop_
_entity_poly.entity_id
_entity_poly.type
_entity_poly.pdbx_seq_one_letter_code
_entity_poly.pdbx_strand_id
1 'polypeptide(L)'
;MEQKMMKALARKIDNEFEKEYEELNEAGKKFSPQLDGKLLEAAKFYDKRYAAGQKKRKSRQILQKAAVFLFIFLTVNTLAIGTSHAYRQFVFQVFENNENNSMTIHNPAELDMIGSWEDYWYPAYLPDGYQITYAEEAPAKCLLIQPGTGAESLIITEYSQGTEISYDTEHSQISDIQILNYLGKRIAFENHTIIAYPTETMILEFRFDAGIPEQEVVKIAENMEYIAGS
;
A
#
# COMPACT_ATOMS: atom_id res chain seq x y z
N MET A 1 32.37 -23.43 -19.37
CA MET A 1 33.43 -24.35 -19.92
C MET A 1 34.26 -24.94 -18.81
N GLU A 2 34.75 -24.16 -17.85
CA GLU A 2 35.58 -24.59 -16.70
C GLU A 2 34.98 -25.72 -15.81
N GLN A 3 33.70 -25.67 -15.52
CA GLN A 3 33.05 -26.69 -14.66
C GLN A 3 32.98 -28.10 -15.30
N LYS A 4 32.89 -28.18 -16.62
CA LYS A 4 32.93 -29.46 -17.32
C LYS A 4 34.35 -30.05 -17.34
N MET A 5 35.34 -29.19 -17.48
CA MET A 5 36.76 -29.57 -17.46
C MET A 5 37.21 -30.07 -16.09
N MET A 6 36.79 -29.35 -15.00
CA MET A 6 37.06 -29.76 -13.61
C MET A 6 36.41 -31.10 -13.26
N LYS A 7 35.17 -31.33 -13.74
CA LYS A 7 34.50 -32.65 -13.54
C LYS A 7 35.19 -33.80 -14.30
N ALA A 8 35.70 -33.54 -15.52
CA ALA A 8 36.42 -34.53 -16.29
C ALA A 8 37.78 -34.85 -15.65
N LEU A 9 38.46 -33.82 -15.11
CA LEU A 9 39.73 -34.00 -14.39
C LEU A 9 39.54 -34.80 -13.09
N ALA A 10 38.51 -34.50 -12.31
CA ALA A 10 38.18 -35.23 -11.10
C ALA A 10 37.89 -36.70 -11.37
N ARG A 11 37.11 -37.03 -12.42
CA ARG A 11 36.84 -38.43 -12.81
C ARG A 11 38.10 -39.16 -13.29
N LYS A 12 39.03 -38.45 -13.94
CA LYS A 12 40.27 -39.06 -14.41
C LYS A 12 41.19 -39.40 -13.22
N ILE A 13 41.24 -38.49 -12.24
CA ILE A 13 42.00 -38.72 -11.00
C ILE A 13 41.38 -39.90 -10.19
N ASP A 14 40.06 -39.93 -10.03
CA ASP A 14 39.37 -41.05 -9.35
C ASP A 14 39.64 -42.38 -10.02
N ASN A 15 39.59 -42.46 -11.34
CA ASN A 15 39.87 -43.70 -12.07
C ASN A 15 41.35 -44.13 -12.00
N GLU A 16 42.29 -43.17 -12.00
CA GLU A 16 43.72 -43.47 -11.80
C GLU A 16 43.99 -43.97 -10.38
N PHE A 17 43.36 -43.37 -9.35
CA PHE A 17 43.45 -43.83 -7.96
C PHE A 17 42.82 -45.22 -7.75
N GLU A 18 41.68 -45.52 -8.39
CA GLU A 18 41.07 -46.85 -8.29
C GLU A 18 41.99 -47.93 -8.90
N LYS A 19 42.59 -47.64 -10.04
CA LYS A 19 43.54 -48.58 -10.67
C LYS A 19 44.79 -48.84 -9.82
N GLU A 20 45.38 -47.78 -9.30
CA GLU A 20 46.54 -47.89 -8.40
C GLU A 20 46.21 -48.61 -7.10
N TYR A 21 44.98 -48.46 -6.60
CA TYR A 21 44.49 -49.14 -5.41
C TYR A 21 44.26 -50.62 -5.65
N GLU A 22 43.71 -51.00 -6.82
CA GLU A 22 43.54 -52.39 -7.24
C GLU A 22 44.90 -53.06 -7.42
N GLU A 23 45.88 -52.43 -8.08
CA GLU A 23 47.23 -52.96 -8.27
C GLU A 23 47.98 -53.14 -6.95
N LEU A 24 47.80 -52.24 -5.97
CA LEU A 24 48.38 -52.36 -4.63
C LEU A 24 47.70 -53.43 -3.77
N ASN A 25 46.43 -53.66 -3.96
CA ASN A 25 45.65 -54.70 -3.28
C ASN A 25 45.99 -56.11 -3.79
N GLU A 26 46.20 -56.27 -5.09
CA GLU A 26 46.67 -57.50 -5.72
C GLU A 26 48.09 -57.83 -5.27
N ALA A 27 48.93 -56.84 -4.98
CA ALA A 27 50.28 -57.03 -4.46
C ALA A 27 50.33 -57.44 -2.97
N GLY A 28 49.17 -57.60 -2.31
CA GLY A 28 49.09 -58.11 -0.92
C GLY A 28 49.62 -57.14 0.15
N LYS A 29 49.86 -55.87 -0.19
CA LYS A 29 50.33 -54.84 0.76
C LYS A 29 49.13 -54.25 1.51
N LYS A 30 48.77 -54.80 2.65
CA LYS A 30 47.79 -54.22 3.57
C LYS A 30 48.42 -52.98 4.19
N PHE A 31 47.72 -51.81 4.04
CA PHE A 31 48.08 -50.58 4.72
C PHE A 31 47.99 -50.78 6.24
N SER A 32 48.85 -50.07 6.99
CA SER A 32 48.76 -50.13 8.44
C SER A 32 47.42 -49.54 8.93
N PRO A 33 46.80 -50.11 9.97
CA PRO A 33 45.54 -49.61 10.53
C PRO A 33 45.57 -48.14 10.90
N GLN A 34 46.74 -47.59 11.16
CA GLN A 34 46.96 -46.19 11.47
C GLN A 34 46.84 -45.28 10.23
N LEU A 35 47.21 -45.78 9.04
CA LEU A 35 47.10 -45.04 7.79
C LEU A 35 45.63 -44.98 7.30
N ASP A 36 44.92 -46.08 7.47
CA ASP A 36 43.49 -46.14 7.17
C ASP A 36 42.68 -45.18 8.02
N GLY A 37 43.00 -45.08 9.31
CA GLY A 37 42.41 -44.13 10.22
C GLY A 37 42.61 -42.67 9.80
N LYS A 38 43.82 -42.29 9.40
CA LYS A 38 44.13 -40.94 8.91
C LYS A 38 43.45 -40.60 7.58
N LEU A 39 43.36 -41.57 6.67
CA LEU A 39 42.67 -41.41 5.40
C LEU A 39 41.16 -41.23 5.61
N LEU A 40 40.55 -41.97 6.52
CA LEU A 40 39.14 -41.84 6.85
C LEU A 40 38.83 -40.47 7.51
N GLU A 41 39.68 -39.96 8.37
CA GLU A 41 39.57 -38.62 8.94
C GLU A 41 39.70 -37.52 7.87
N ALA A 42 40.67 -37.66 6.98
CA ALA A 42 40.84 -36.71 5.88
C ALA A 42 39.60 -36.71 4.96
N ALA A 43 39.06 -37.87 4.60
CA ALA A 43 37.85 -37.98 3.80
C ALA A 43 36.66 -37.29 4.48
N LYS A 44 36.41 -37.56 5.76
CA LYS A 44 35.36 -36.89 6.55
C LYS A 44 35.53 -35.37 6.60
N PHE A 45 36.75 -34.88 6.69
CA PHE A 45 37.04 -33.44 6.68
C PHE A 45 36.73 -32.78 5.32
N TYR A 46 37.11 -33.44 4.24
CA TYR A 46 36.81 -32.98 2.87
C TYR A 46 35.30 -32.98 2.58
N ASP A 47 34.59 -34.04 2.97
CA ASP A 47 33.14 -34.12 2.81
C ASP A 47 32.43 -33.01 3.57
N LYS A 48 32.83 -32.76 4.82
CA LYS A 48 32.26 -31.68 5.64
C LYS A 48 32.50 -30.29 5.03
N ARG A 49 33.68 -30.08 4.45
CA ARG A 49 34.07 -28.81 3.81
C ARG A 49 33.34 -28.60 2.46
N TYR A 50 33.20 -29.67 1.71
CA TYR A 50 32.46 -29.66 0.43
C TYR A 50 30.95 -29.43 0.64
N ALA A 51 30.34 -30.09 1.62
CA ALA A 51 28.94 -29.88 2.00
C ALA A 51 28.67 -28.46 2.51
N ALA A 52 29.59 -27.86 3.27
CA ALA A 52 29.49 -26.46 3.71
C ALA A 52 29.58 -25.48 2.55
N GLY A 53 30.44 -25.76 1.56
CA GLY A 53 30.57 -24.96 0.32
C GLY A 53 29.30 -25.01 -0.54
N GLN A 54 28.68 -26.18 -0.66
CA GLN A 54 27.43 -26.35 -1.41
C GLN A 54 26.24 -25.64 -0.73
N LYS A 55 26.14 -25.70 0.61
CA LYS A 55 25.12 -24.96 1.38
C LYS A 55 25.25 -23.45 1.16
N LYS A 56 26.46 -22.89 1.20
CA LYS A 56 26.69 -21.46 0.92
C LYS A 56 26.29 -21.05 -0.52
N ARG A 57 26.56 -21.90 -1.53
CA ARG A 57 26.13 -21.62 -2.92
C ARG A 57 24.62 -21.65 -3.09
N LYS A 58 23.93 -22.63 -2.50
CA LYS A 58 22.46 -22.70 -2.54
C LYS A 58 21.82 -21.53 -1.81
N SER A 59 22.30 -21.15 -0.66
CA SER A 59 21.82 -19.98 0.09
C SER A 59 21.97 -18.69 -0.73
N ARG A 60 23.13 -18.48 -1.38
CA ARG A 60 23.38 -17.29 -2.22
C ARG A 60 22.46 -17.24 -3.45
N GLN A 61 22.16 -18.38 -4.07
CA GLN A 61 21.22 -18.46 -5.19
C GLN A 61 19.78 -18.16 -4.76
N ILE A 62 19.37 -18.60 -3.57
CA ILE A 62 18.05 -18.27 -2.99
C ILE A 62 17.95 -16.79 -2.69
N LEU A 63 19.00 -16.19 -2.11
CA LEU A 63 19.04 -14.75 -1.83
C LEU A 63 18.97 -13.91 -3.13
N GLN A 64 19.68 -14.32 -4.17
CA GLN A 64 19.63 -13.65 -5.47
C GLN A 64 18.23 -13.71 -6.11
N LYS A 65 17.57 -14.86 -6.05
CA LYS A 65 16.19 -15.01 -6.54
C LYS A 65 15.21 -14.17 -5.74
N ALA A 66 15.35 -14.15 -4.41
CA ALA A 66 14.53 -13.32 -3.54
C ALA A 66 14.72 -11.82 -3.81
N ALA A 67 15.96 -11.37 -4.03
CA ALA A 67 16.26 -9.98 -4.37
C ALA A 67 15.63 -9.56 -5.71
N VAL A 68 15.71 -10.42 -6.73
CA VAL A 68 15.08 -10.18 -8.05
C VAL A 68 13.56 -10.12 -7.90
N PHE A 69 12.97 -11.04 -7.15
CA PHE A 69 11.53 -11.04 -6.89
C PHE A 69 11.08 -9.76 -6.17
N LEU A 70 11.81 -9.35 -5.15
CA LEU A 70 11.55 -8.12 -4.39
C LEU A 70 11.67 -6.87 -5.28
N PHE A 71 12.66 -6.85 -6.18
CA PHE A 71 12.83 -5.76 -7.13
C PHE A 71 11.66 -5.67 -8.13
N ILE A 72 11.21 -6.82 -8.69
CA ILE A 72 10.05 -6.87 -9.58
C ILE A 72 8.79 -6.44 -8.82
N PHE A 73 8.60 -6.93 -7.60
CA PHE A 73 7.47 -6.55 -6.75
C PHE A 73 7.43 -5.03 -6.49
N LEU A 74 8.56 -4.43 -6.14
CA LEU A 74 8.65 -2.98 -5.93
C LEU A 74 8.38 -2.19 -7.22
N THR A 75 8.95 -2.61 -8.35
CA THR A 75 8.73 -1.90 -9.64
C THR A 75 7.28 -2.00 -10.10
N VAL A 76 6.64 -3.16 -9.98
CA VAL A 76 5.21 -3.32 -10.35
C VAL A 76 4.33 -2.47 -9.45
N ASN A 77 4.58 -2.45 -8.14
CA ASN A 77 3.81 -1.61 -7.21
C ASN A 77 4.03 -0.11 -7.47
N THR A 78 5.27 0.31 -7.76
CA THR A 78 5.56 1.72 -8.10
C THR A 78 4.86 2.14 -9.38
N LEU A 79 4.83 1.28 -10.40
CA LEU A 79 4.10 1.52 -11.65
C LEU A 79 2.58 1.53 -11.39
N ALA A 80 2.06 0.62 -10.58
CA ALA A 80 0.64 0.58 -10.24
C ALA A 80 0.19 1.83 -9.48
N ILE A 81 1.00 2.33 -8.53
CA ILE A 81 0.76 3.61 -7.84
C ILE A 81 0.81 4.77 -8.83
N GLY A 82 1.72 4.74 -9.82
CA GLY A 82 1.86 5.78 -10.83
C GLY A 82 0.73 5.83 -11.86
N THR A 83 0.13 4.70 -12.19
CA THR A 83 -0.82 4.56 -13.31
C THR A 83 -2.25 4.25 -12.90
N SER A 84 -2.49 3.70 -11.71
CA SER A 84 -3.83 3.33 -11.25
C SER A 84 -4.25 4.18 -10.07
N HIS A 85 -5.29 5.00 -10.27
CA HIS A 85 -5.89 5.85 -9.25
C HIS A 85 -6.44 5.00 -8.08
N ALA A 86 -7.18 3.94 -8.38
CA ALA A 86 -7.73 3.05 -7.36
C ALA A 86 -6.64 2.35 -6.50
N TYR A 87 -5.52 1.98 -7.12
CA TYR A 87 -4.39 1.38 -6.38
C TYR A 87 -3.65 2.40 -5.52
N ARG A 88 -3.54 3.65 -5.99
CA ARG A 88 -2.98 4.77 -5.23
C ARG A 88 -3.81 5.05 -3.99
N GLN A 89 -5.13 5.16 -4.12
CA GLN A 89 -6.03 5.34 -2.98
C GLN A 89 -5.88 4.22 -1.95
N PHE A 90 -5.86 2.96 -2.39
CA PHE A 90 -5.68 1.81 -1.50
C PHE A 90 -4.36 1.85 -0.72
N VAL A 91 -3.26 2.21 -1.38
CA VAL A 91 -1.93 2.28 -0.74
C VAL A 91 -1.86 3.47 0.24
N PHE A 92 -2.36 4.64 -0.15
CA PHE A 92 -2.38 5.81 0.73
C PHE A 92 -3.27 5.59 1.95
N GLN A 93 -4.44 5.00 1.81
CA GLN A 93 -5.31 4.64 2.93
C GLN A 93 -4.63 3.71 3.96
N VAL A 94 -3.75 2.82 3.51
CA VAL A 94 -3.00 1.91 4.39
C VAL A 94 -1.83 2.61 5.11
N PHE A 95 -1.23 3.66 4.51
CA PHE A 95 -0.03 4.30 5.05
C PHE A 95 -0.28 5.60 5.84
N GLU A 96 -1.33 6.36 5.52
CA GLU A 96 -1.63 7.63 6.21
C GLU A 96 -2.17 7.48 7.64
N ASN A 97 -2.70 6.31 7.99
CA ASN A 97 -3.30 6.06 9.30
C ASN A 97 -2.32 5.88 10.47
N ASN A 98 -1.01 5.99 10.26
CA ASN A 98 -0.02 5.73 11.33
C ASN A 98 0.41 6.96 12.13
N GLU A 99 0.08 8.19 11.74
CA GLU A 99 0.55 9.39 12.47
C GLU A 99 -0.40 9.88 13.57
N ASN A 100 -1.67 9.48 13.58
CA ASN A 100 -2.67 10.03 14.52
C ASN A 100 -3.33 9.04 15.49
N ASN A 101 -2.80 7.83 15.69
CA ASN A 101 -3.36 6.84 16.64
C ASN A 101 -4.87 6.50 16.46
N SER A 102 -5.50 6.88 15.37
CA SER A 102 -6.85 6.51 14.98
C SER A 102 -6.80 5.69 13.69
N MET A 103 -7.06 4.40 13.82
CA MET A 103 -7.17 3.48 12.69
C MET A 103 -8.59 3.61 12.12
N THR A 104 -8.78 4.50 11.15
CA THR A 104 -10.05 4.55 10.41
C THR A 104 -10.00 3.45 9.34
N ILE A 105 -10.72 2.35 9.61
CA ILE A 105 -10.92 1.29 8.61
C ILE A 105 -12.05 1.80 7.71
N HIS A 106 -11.70 2.34 6.54
CA HIS A 106 -12.70 2.67 5.53
C HIS A 106 -13.40 1.38 5.08
N ASN A 107 -14.71 1.39 5.12
CA ASN A 107 -15.53 0.29 4.63
C ASN A 107 -15.29 0.13 3.11
N PRO A 108 -14.89 -1.04 2.61
CA PRO A 108 -14.74 -1.26 1.15
C PRO A 108 -16.00 -0.92 0.33
N ALA A 109 -17.18 -0.93 0.95
CA ALA A 109 -18.43 -0.50 0.31
C ALA A 109 -18.46 0.99 -0.05
N GLU A 110 -17.67 1.86 0.62
CA GLU A 110 -17.60 3.29 0.29
C GLU A 110 -16.87 3.55 -1.03
N LEU A 111 -15.84 2.76 -1.31
CA LEU A 111 -15.08 2.84 -2.57
C LEU A 111 -15.91 2.38 -3.78
N ASP A 112 -16.81 1.40 -3.59
CA ASP A 112 -17.70 0.95 -4.65
C ASP A 112 -18.77 2.00 -5.01
N MET A 113 -19.15 2.90 -4.07
CA MET A 113 -20.12 3.96 -4.32
C MET A 113 -19.54 5.13 -5.15
N ILE A 114 -18.26 5.42 -4.99
CA ILE A 114 -17.55 6.51 -5.69
C ILE A 114 -16.89 6.01 -6.98
N GLY A 115 -16.66 4.75 -7.09
CA GLY A 115 -16.02 3.87 -8.09
C GLY A 115 -15.45 4.45 -9.38
N SER A 116 -16.21 5.26 -10.14
CA SER A 116 -15.79 5.76 -11.45
C SER A 116 -15.69 7.30 -11.53
N TRP A 117 -15.79 7.99 -10.40
CA TRP A 117 -15.71 9.45 -10.42
C TRP A 117 -14.31 9.92 -10.84
N GLU A 118 -14.29 10.90 -11.70
CA GLU A 118 -13.09 11.63 -12.09
C GLU A 118 -13.20 13.07 -11.58
N ASP A 119 -12.06 13.65 -11.17
CA ASP A 119 -12.00 15.06 -10.74
C ASP A 119 -13.00 15.41 -9.62
N TYR A 120 -12.77 14.90 -8.42
CA TYR A 120 -13.67 15.14 -7.28
C TYR A 120 -12.90 15.44 -5.99
N TRP A 121 -13.61 16.01 -5.01
CA TRP A 121 -13.11 16.22 -3.66
C TRP A 121 -13.57 15.12 -2.72
N TYR A 122 -12.63 14.59 -1.94
CA TYR A 122 -12.87 13.50 -0.99
C TYR A 122 -12.48 13.93 0.42
N PRO A 123 -13.28 13.64 1.47
CA PRO A 123 -12.91 13.92 2.84
C PRO A 123 -11.84 12.93 3.32
N ALA A 124 -10.59 13.38 3.47
CA ALA A 124 -9.51 12.58 4.03
C ALA A 124 -9.66 12.35 5.54
N TYR A 125 -10.52 13.12 6.19
CA TYR A 125 -10.87 12.98 7.60
C TYR A 125 -12.38 12.88 7.76
N LEU A 126 -12.84 11.89 8.52
CA LEU A 126 -14.19 11.78 9.05
C LEU A 126 -14.11 11.56 10.57
N PRO A 127 -15.02 12.14 11.39
CA PRO A 127 -15.09 11.87 12.81
C PRO A 127 -15.40 10.40 13.10
N ASP A 128 -15.00 9.91 14.28
CA ASP A 128 -15.26 8.53 14.69
C ASP A 128 -16.77 8.20 14.60
N GLY A 129 -17.07 7.10 13.92
CA GLY A 129 -18.44 6.63 13.73
C GLY A 129 -19.18 7.27 12.55
N TYR A 130 -18.57 8.22 11.83
CA TYR A 130 -19.14 8.76 10.60
C TYR A 130 -18.70 7.91 9.41
N GLN A 131 -19.59 7.73 8.46
CA GLN A 131 -19.34 6.99 7.23
C GLN A 131 -20.08 7.60 6.05
N ILE A 132 -19.54 7.45 4.85
CA ILE A 132 -20.23 7.79 3.61
C ILE A 132 -21.28 6.71 3.37
N THR A 133 -22.55 7.09 3.37
CA THR A 133 -23.67 6.15 3.20
C THR A 133 -24.28 6.21 1.80
N TYR A 134 -24.01 7.28 1.06
CA TYR A 134 -24.49 7.45 -0.30
C TYR A 134 -23.56 8.39 -1.09
N ALA A 135 -23.39 8.11 -2.37
CA ALA A 135 -22.64 8.93 -3.30
C ALA A 135 -23.38 9.00 -4.64
N GLU A 136 -23.49 10.20 -5.24
CA GLU A 136 -24.14 10.46 -6.52
C GLU A 136 -23.28 11.40 -7.36
N GLU A 137 -23.11 11.10 -8.65
CA GLU A 137 -22.27 11.90 -9.55
C GLU A 137 -23.04 13.01 -10.28
N ALA A 138 -24.31 12.80 -10.59
CA ALA A 138 -25.12 13.72 -11.39
C ALA A 138 -26.45 14.08 -10.70
N PRO A 139 -26.93 15.32 -10.75
CA PRO A 139 -26.44 16.46 -11.56
C PRO A 139 -25.23 17.19 -10.96
N ALA A 140 -24.88 16.95 -9.73
CA ALA A 140 -23.69 17.44 -9.04
C ALA A 140 -23.12 16.29 -8.20
N LYS A 141 -21.80 16.23 -8.04
CA LYS A 141 -21.18 15.21 -7.18
C LYS A 141 -21.59 15.46 -5.74
N CYS A 142 -22.17 14.46 -5.12
CA CYS A 142 -22.76 14.57 -3.80
C CYS A 142 -22.36 13.37 -2.94
N LEU A 143 -21.87 13.65 -1.72
CA LEU A 143 -21.58 12.63 -0.70
C LEU A 143 -22.53 12.86 0.47
N LEU A 144 -23.26 11.80 0.88
CA LEU A 144 -24.02 11.79 2.12
C LEU A 144 -23.22 11.06 3.21
N ILE A 145 -22.94 11.76 4.28
CA ILE A 145 -22.18 11.27 5.43
C ILE A 145 -23.11 11.23 6.63
N GLN A 146 -23.13 10.11 7.32
CA GLN A 146 -23.98 9.92 8.48
C GLN A 146 -23.21 9.28 9.64
N PRO A 147 -23.49 9.66 10.91
CA PRO A 147 -23.04 8.89 12.05
C PRO A 147 -23.75 7.53 12.09
N GLY A 148 -23.04 6.48 12.45
CA GLY A 148 -23.56 5.10 12.42
C GLY A 148 -24.79 4.81 13.26
N THR A 149 -25.24 5.73 14.12
CA THR A 149 -26.37 5.58 15.04
C THR A 149 -27.39 6.72 15.00
N GLY A 150 -27.21 7.74 14.15
CA GLY A 150 -28.03 8.96 14.12
C GLY A 150 -28.86 9.13 12.86
N ALA A 151 -29.95 9.91 12.99
CA ALA A 151 -30.72 10.41 11.86
C ALA A 151 -30.12 11.68 11.24
N GLU A 152 -29.05 12.21 11.83
CA GLU A 152 -28.37 13.42 11.41
C GLU A 152 -27.53 13.16 10.16
N SER A 153 -27.41 14.14 9.29
CA SER A 153 -26.71 14.02 8.03
C SER A 153 -25.82 15.22 7.74
N LEU A 154 -24.69 14.94 7.11
CA LEU A 154 -23.85 15.90 6.43
C LEU A 154 -23.84 15.56 4.95
N ILE A 155 -24.18 16.54 4.11
CA ILE A 155 -24.14 16.42 2.67
C ILE A 155 -23.01 17.33 2.16
N ILE A 156 -22.08 16.75 1.43
CA ILE A 156 -21.04 17.49 0.71
C ILE A 156 -21.41 17.50 -0.77
N THR A 157 -21.55 18.67 -1.35
CA THR A 157 -21.90 18.83 -2.77
C THR A 157 -20.81 19.62 -3.48
N GLU A 158 -20.43 19.15 -4.65
CA GLU A 158 -19.46 19.80 -5.54
C GLU A 158 -20.19 20.43 -6.73
N TYR A 159 -20.03 21.71 -6.88
CA TYR A 159 -20.57 22.44 -8.04
C TYR A 159 -19.44 22.87 -8.97
N SER A 160 -19.63 22.71 -10.26
CA SER A 160 -18.68 23.17 -11.26
C SER A 160 -18.45 24.68 -11.16
N GLN A 161 -17.24 25.10 -11.47
CA GLN A 161 -16.92 26.54 -11.52
C GLN A 161 -17.85 27.27 -12.51
N GLY A 162 -18.39 28.40 -12.07
CA GLY A 162 -19.38 29.17 -12.83
C GLY A 162 -20.83 28.78 -12.58
N THR A 163 -21.09 27.75 -11.74
CA THR A 163 -22.45 27.46 -11.27
C THR A 163 -22.94 28.60 -10.37
N GLU A 164 -24.11 29.12 -10.64
CA GLU A 164 -24.79 30.08 -9.75
C GLU A 164 -25.61 29.30 -8.72
N ILE A 165 -25.28 29.45 -7.45
CA ILE A 165 -25.98 28.83 -6.34
C ILE A 165 -26.79 29.90 -5.63
N SER A 166 -28.10 29.72 -5.56
CA SER A 166 -28.98 30.61 -4.85
C SER A 166 -29.54 29.95 -3.60
N TYR A 167 -29.42 30.62 -2.46
CA TYR A 167 -30.00 30.19 -1.20
C TYR A 167 -31.17 31.09 -0.82
N ASP A 168 -32.25 30.47 -0.38
CA ASP A 168 -33.28 31.24 0.34
C ASP A 168 -32.73 31.54 1.74
N THR A 169 -32.49 32.81 2.00
CA THR A 169 -31.85 33.28 3.24
C THR A 169 -32.84 33.88 4.24
N GLU A 170 -34.15 33.75 3.97
CA GLU A 170 -35.16 34.17 4.92
C GLU A 170 -34.99 33.39 6.25
N HIS A 171 -35.01 34.08 7.35
CA HIS A 171 -34.81 33.51 8.69
C HIS A 171 -33.46 32.83 8.93
N SER A 172 -32.41 33.18 8.18
CA SER A 172 -31.05 32.68 8.40
C SER A 172 -30.10 33.74 8.97
N GLN A 173 -28.98 33.28 9.51
CA GLN A 173 -27.85 34.12 9.89
C GLN A 173 -26.70 33.84 8.93
N ILE A 174 -26.25 34.91 8.25
CA ILE A 174 -25.14 34.80 7.29
C ILE A 174 -23.88 35.40 7.91
N SER A 175 -22.76 34.70 7.82
CA SER A 175 -21.45 35.17 8.24
C SER A 175 -20.37 34.71 7.28
N ASP A 176 -19.23 35.38 7.30
CA ASP A 176 -18.03 34.90 6.61
C ASP A 176 -17.38 33.78 7.42
N ILE A 177 -16.80 32.83 6.71
CA ILE A 177 -16.02 31.74 7.29
C ILE A 177 -14.74 31.55 6.48
N GLN A 178 -13.64 31.24 7.18
CA GLN A 178 -12.36 30.95 6.55
C GLN A 178 -12.12 29.43 6.67
N ILE A 179 -11.93 28.77 5.55
CA ILE A 179 -11.54 27.35 5.48
C ILE A 179 -10.18 27.30 4.77
N LEU A 180 -9.13 27.00 5.50
CA LEU A 180 -7.74 27.10 5.03
C LEU A 180 -7.47 28.47 4.39
N ASN A 181 -7.19 28.49 3.09
CA ASN A 181 -6.95 29.72 2.30
C ASN A 181 -8.19 30.26 1.59
N TYR A 182 -9.34 29.61 1.74
CA TYR A 182 -10.56 29.97 1.04
C TYR A 182 -11.50 30.77 1.94
N LEU A 183 -12.00 31.88 1.42
CA LEU A 183 -13.04 32.66 2.07
C LEU A 183 -14.41 32.17 1.59
N GLY A 184 -15.22 31.68 2.52
CA GLY A 184 -16.55 31.15 2.26
C GLY A 184 -17.65 31.89 3.00
N LYS A 185 -18.86 31.40 2.85
CA LYS A 185 -20.05 31.84 3.57
C LYS A 185 -20.59 30.71 4.44
N ARG A 186 -21.01 31.08 5.63
CA ARG A 186 -21.77 30.26 6.56
C ARG A 186 -23.19 30.82 6.63
N ILE A 187 -24.17 29.95 6.38
CA ILE A 187 -25.60 30.29 6.43
C ILE A 187 -26.25 29.36 7.45
N ALA A 188 -26.62 29.88 8.60
CA ALA A 188 -27.23 29.11 9.68
C ALA A 188 -28.74 29.31 9.70
N PHE A 189 -29.46 28.21 9.58
CA PHE A 189 -30.90 28.08 9.76
C PHE A 189 -31.20 27.47 11.13
N GLU A 190 -32.47 27.36 11.47
CA GLU A 190 -32.88 26.77 12.76
C GLU A 190 -32.54 25.27 12.89
N ASN A 191 -32.67 24.52 11.79
CA ASN A 191 -32.52 23.06 11.78
C ASN A 191 -31.28 22.56 11.03
N HIS A 192 -30.59 23.42 10.27
CA HIS A 192 -29.38 23.04 9.54
C HIS A 192 -28.48 24.26 9.31
N THR A 193 -27.24 23.99 8.95
CA THR A 193 -26.27 25.02 8.55
C THR A 193 -25.65 24.64 7.20
N ILE A 194 -25.35 25.65 6.41
CA ILE A 194 -24.64 25.52 5.13
C ILE A 194 -23.32 26.27 5.25
N ILE A 195 -22.23 25.62 4.89
CA ILE A 195 -20.93 26.24 4.66
C ILE A 195 -20.60 26.06 3.19
N ALA A 196 -20.34 27.14 2.47
CA ALA A 196 -19.97 27.07 1.05
C ALA A 196 -18.76 27.95 0.80
N TYR A 197 -17.78 27.41 0.07
CA TYR A 197 -16.57 28.15 -0.31
C TYR A 197 -16.07 27.74 -1.70
N PRO A 198 -15.53 28.68 -2.49
CA PRO A 198 -14.91 28.39 -3.76
C PRO A 198 -13.51 27.83 -3.56
N THR A 199 -13.16 26.78 -4.29
CA THR A 199 -11.80 26.31 -4.49
C THR A 199 -11.26 26.83 -5.83
N GLU A 200 -10.08 26.39 -6.24
CA GLU A 200 -9.51 26.74 -7.54
C GLU A 200 -10.33 26.18 -8.72
N THR A 201 -11.02 25.07 -8.53
CA THR A 201 -11.70 24.32 -9.61
C THR A 201 -13.21 24.20 -9.43
N MET A 202 -13.71 24.24 -8.20
CA MET A 202 -15.12 23.96 -7.87
C MET A 202 -15.60 24.82 -6.71
N ILE A 203 -16.92 24.81 -6.46
CA ILE A 203 -17.51 25.30 -5.23
C ILE A 203 -17.88 24.08 -4.39
N LEU A 204 -17.41 24.04 -3.14
CA LEU A 204 -17.75 23.01 -2.16
C LEU A 204 -18.83 23.57 -1.23
N GLU A 205 -19.90 22.79 -1.06
CA GLU A 205 -20.99 23.07 -0.13
C GLU A 205 -21.09 21.93 0.88
N PHE A 206 -21.14 22.29 2.16
CA PHE A 206 -21.36 21.42 3.31
C PHE A 206 -22.70 21.78 3.93
N ARG A 207 -23.72 20.95 3.76
CA ARG A 207 -25.01 21.12 4.43
C ARG A 207 -25.12 20.07 5.53
N PHE A 208 -25.34 20.51 6.76
CA PHE A 208 -25.40 19.61 7.90
C PHE A 208 -26.50 19.97 8.89
N ASP A 209 -27.06 18.97 9.51
CA ASP A 209 -28.10 19.10 10.53
C ASP A 209 -27.57 19.75 11.81
N ALA A 210 -28.42 20.45 12.54
CA ALA A 210 -28.06 21.22 13.74
C ALA A 210 -27.44 20.37 14.88
N GLY A 211 -27.66 19.06 14.88
CA GLY A 211 -27.06 18.14 15.85
C GLY A 211 -25.61 17.79 15.57
N ILE A 212 -25.11 18.05 14.34
CA ILE A 212 -23.69 17.83 14.01
C ILE A 212 -22.87 19.04 14.47
N PRO A 213 -21.82 18.85 15.29
CA PRO A 213 -20.99 19.95 15.74
C PRO A 213 -20.30 20.65 14.56
N GLU A 214 -20.51 21.94 14.41
CA GLU A 214 -19.93 22.75 13.32
C GLU A 214 -18.41 22.62 13.25
N GLN A 215 -17.74 22.50 14.40
CA GLN A 215 -16.29 22.32 14.46
C GLN A 215 -15.81 21.04 13.76
N GLU A 216 -16.59 19.95 13.83
CA GLU A 216 -16.26 18.73 13.12
C GLU A 216 -16.45 18.90 11.59
N VAL A 217 -17.50 19.62 11.17
CA VAL A 217 -17.70 19.93 9.75
C VAL A 217 -16.59 20.81 9.19
N VAL A 218 -16.15 21.83 9.96
CA VAL A 218 -15.00 22.66 9.58
C VAL A 218 -13.75 21.80 9.45
N LYS A 219 -13.51 20.89 10.39
CA LYS A 219 -12.37 19.97 10.33
C LYS A 219 -12.43 19.03 9.12
N ILE A 220 -13.62 18.54 8.76
CA ILE A 220 -13.80 17.77 7.51
C ILE A 220 -13.45 18.67 6.31
N ALA A 221 -13.99 19.90 6.27
CA ALA A 221 -13.76 20.84 5.18
C ALA A 221 -12.28 21.23 5.01
N GLU A 222 -11.54 21.34 6.12
CA GLU A 222 -10.09 21.59 6.10
C GLU A 222 -9.25 20.40 5.64
N ASN A 223 -9.81 19.18 5.69
CA ASN A 223 -9.16 17.94 5.27
C ASN A 223 -9.81 17.34 4.01
N MET A 224 -10.36 18.19 3.16
CA MET A 224 -10.79 17.77 1.81
C MET A 224 -9.59 17.65 0.89
N GLU A 225 -9.50 16.57 0.14
CA GLU A 225 -8.45 16.32 -0.84
C GLU A 225 -9.05 16.24 -2.25
N TYR A 226 -8.39 16.92 -3.20
CA TYR A 226 -8.79 16.85 -4.60
C TYR A 226 -8.19 15.62 -5.26
N ILE A 227 -9.03 14.79 -5.82
CA ILE A 227 -8.68 13.58 -6.55
C ILE A 227 -8.80 13.87 -8.04
N ALA A 228 -7.66 14.03 -8.72
CA ALA A 228 -7.64 14.28 -10.16
C ALA A 228 -7.91 12.99 -10.94
N GLY A 229 -8.75 13.10 -11.98
CA GLY A 229 -8.94 12.06 -12.96
C GLY A 229 -7.64 11.74 -13.73
N SER A 230 -7.49 10.52 -14.17
CA SER A 230 -6.30 10.02 -14.89
C SER A 230 -6.42 10.18 -16.40
#